data_fd92af57653a9f6da271a29edfdeb935
#
_entry.id   fd92af57653a9f6da271a29edfdeb935
#
_cell.length_a   1.000
_cell.length_b   1.000
_cell.length_c   1.000
_cell.angle_alpha   90.00
_cell.angle_beta   90.00
_cell.angle_gamma   90.00
#
_symmetry.space_group_name_H-M   'P 1'
#
loop_
_entity.id
_entity.type
_entity.pdbx_description
1 polymer ?
#
loop_
_entity_poly.entity_id
_entity_poly.type
_entity_poly.pdbx_seq_one_letter_code
_entity_poly.pdbx_strand_id
1 'polypeptide(L)'
;MSILSTIKQLLGISLEDTSFDMDIIIYINTVLGILTQLGLDEAGNEPIINKYTTWEDLFDDRTDLEFVKTYIHLKVKSMFDPPSSSAGMEAMNSIIKELEWRINNFKEVKGGE
;
A
#
# COMPACT_ATOMS: atom_id res chain seq x y z
N MET A 1 -8.66 12.81 -2.25
CA MET A 1 -7.71 12.75 -1.11
C MET A 1 -6.40 12.15 -1.56
N SER A 2 -5.30 12.68 -1.06
CA SER A 2 -4.00 12.14 -1.40
C SER A 2 -3.76 10.77 -0.76
N ILE A 3 -2.84 9.99 -1.34
CA ILE A 3 -2.48 8.69 -0.81
C ILE A 3 -1.94 8.86 0.61
N LEU A 4 -1.06 9.84 0.83
CA LEU A 4 -0.51 10.12 2.15
C LEU A 4 -1.62 10.40 3.17
N SER A 5 -2.59 11.24 2.83
CA SER A 5 -3.67 11.57 3.75
C SER A 5 -4.49 10.35 4.15
N THR A 6 -4.82 9.49 3.17
CA THR A 6 -5.56 8.27 3.44
C THR A 6 -4.79 7.36 4.40
N ILE A 7 -3.51 7.15 4.13
CA ILE A 7 -2.69 6.27 4.96
C ILE A 7 -2.55 6.85 6.37
N LYS A 8 -2.36 8.17 6.49
CA LYS A 8 -2.30 8.81 7.81
C LYS A 8 -3.59 8.57 8.60
N GLN A 9 -4.75 8.73 7.96
CA GLN A 9 -6.02 8.48 8.64
C GLN A 9 -6.12 7.02 9.12
N LEU A 10 -5.73 6.09 8.28
CA LEU A 10 -5.78 4.67 8.64
C LEU A 10 -4.79 4.31 9.75
N LEU A 11 -3.69 5.05 9.87
CA LEU A 11 -2.72 4.88 10.94
C LEU A 11 -3.13 5.61 12.22
N GLY A 12 -4.20 6.41 12.19
CA GLY A 12 -4.63 7.16 13.34
C GLY A 12 -3.86 8.46 13.56
N ILE A 13 -3.21 8.97 12.53
CA ILE A 13 -2.43 10.22 12.61
C ILE A 13 -3.29 11.37 12.12
N SER A 14 -3.30 12.47 12.88
CA SER A 14 -4.02 13.68 12.47
C SER A 14 -3.44 14.20 11.15
N LEU A 15 -4.31 14.65 10.23
CA LEU A 15 -3.85 15.22 8.97
C LEU A 15 -3.02 16.47 9.16
N GLU A 16 -3.22 17.16 10.29
CA GLU A 16 -2.46 18.36 10.63
C GLU A 16 -1.07 18.06 11.18
N ASP A 17 -0.85 16.84 11.65
CA ASP A 17 0.46 16.44 12.17
C ASP A 17 1.34 16.00 11.00
N THR A 18 2.31 16.83 10.65
CA THR A 18 3.21 16.57 9.53
C THR A 18 4.55 15.95 9.95
N SER A 19 4.69 15.64 11.25
CA SER A 19 5.96 15.15 11.81
C SER A 19 6.48 13.89 11.12
N PHE A 20 5.57 13.02 10.67
CA PHE A 20 5.91 11.72 10.11
C PHE A 20 5.68 11.63 8.61
N ASP A 21 5.32 12.73 7.97
CA ASP A 21 4.94 12.69 6.55
C ASP A 21 6.04 12.11 5.67
N MET A 22 7.28 12.56 5.86
CA MET A 22 8.40 12.08 5.05
C MET A 22 8.62 10.58 5.26
N ASP A 23 8.60 10.12 6.51
CA ASP A 23 8.78 8.71 6.82
C ASP A 23 7.70 7.86 6.17
N ILE A 24 6.45 8.32 6.27
CA ILE A 24 5.32 7.57 5.71
C ILE A 24 5.41 7.53 4.19
N ILE A 25 5.80 8.63 3.55
CA ILE A 25 6.00 8.65 2.09
C ILE A 25 7.07 7.65 1.67
N ILE A 26 8.16 7.58 2.42
CA ILE A 26 9.23 6.62 2.13
C ILE A 26 8.70 5.18 2.23
N TYR A 27 7.93 4.89 3.27
CA TYR A 27 7.35 3.56 3.43
C TYR A 27 6.36 3.23 2.31
N ILE A 28 5.51 4.20 1.93
CA ILE A 28 4.57 3.99 0.83
C ILE A 28 5.34 3.68 -0.45
N ASN A 29 6.38 4.43 -0.75
CA ASN A 29 7.17 4.19 -1.96
C ASN A 29 7.86 2.84 -1.93
N THR A 30 8.31 2.40 -0.76
CA THR A 30 8.87 1.06 -0.59
C THR A 30 7.83 -0.01 -0.94
N VAL A 31 6.60 0.16 -0.44
CA VAL A 31 5.52 -0.79 -0.72
C VAL A 31 5.16 -0.79 -2.20
N LEU A 32 5.16 0.38 -2.83
CA LEU A 32 4.88 0.46 -4.26
C LEU A 32 5.94 -0.28 -5.08
N GLY A 33 7.19 -0.25 -4.63
CA GLY A 33 8.25 -1.05 -5.24
C GLY A 33 7.98 -2.55 -5.11
N ILE A 34 7.50 -2.98 -3.94
CA ILE A 34 7.11 -4.37 -3.73
C ILE A 34 5.98 -4.75 -4.68
N LEU A 35 4.98 -3.90 -4.81
CA LEU A 35 3.86 -4.15 -5.72
C LEU A 35 4.32 -4.29 -7.17
N THR A 36 5.28 -3.49 -7.59
CA THR A 36 5.86 -3.60 -8.92
C THR A 36 6.53 -4.97 -9.09
N GLN A 37 7.27 -5.43 -8.08
CA GLN A 37 7.91 -6.74 -8.12
C GLN A 37 6.88 -7.86 -8.15
N LEU A 38 5.73 -7.68 -7.51
CA LEU A 38 4.64 -8.64 -7.57
C LEU A 38 3.92 -8.62 -8.92
N GLY A 39 4.23 -7.64 -9.76
CA GLY A 39 3.74 -7.59 -11.12
C GLY A 39 2.51 -6.74 -11.33
N LEU A 40 2.15 -5.90 -10.37
CA LEU A 40 0.97 -5.06 -10.49
C LEU A 40 1.14 -4.00 -11.59
N ASP A 41 2.33 -3.48 -11.75
CA ASP A 41 2.64 -2.46 -12.74
C ASP A 41 3.37 -3.10 -13.92
N GLU A 42 2.73 -3.11 -15.08
CA GLU A 42 3.27 -3.73 -16.28
C GLU A 42 4.30 -2.85 -17.00
N ALA A 43 4.32 -1.56 -16.69
CA ALA A 43 5.19 -0.62 -17.37
C ALA A 43 6.65 -0.75 -16.97
N GLY A 44 6.95 -1.50 -15.91
CA GLY A 44 8.31 -1.65 -15.44
C GLY A 44 8.87 -0.44 -14.71
N ASN A 45 8.05 0.57 -14.53
CA ASN A 45 8.43 1.78 -13.81
C ASN A 45 7.85 1.73 -12.41
N GLU A 46 8.71 1.88 -11.40
CA GLU A 46 8.23 1.96 -10.02
C GLU A 46 7.54 3.31 -9.84
N PRO A 47 6.27 3.32 -9.44
CA PRO A 47 5.61 4.58 -9.12
C PRO A 47 6.24 5.19 -7.88
N ILE A 48 6.44 6.50 -7.91
CA ILE A 48 6.95 7.25 -6.77
C ILE A 48 5.94 8.35 -6.47
N ILE A 49 5.51 8.41 -5.22
CA ILE A 49 4.52 9.41 -4.83
C ILE A 49 5.16 10.55 -4.04
N ASN A 50 4.46 11.66 -4.00
CA ASN A 50 4.74 12.76 -3.08
C ASN A 50 3.47 13.03 -2.26
N LYS A 51 3.50 14.09 -1.45
CA LYS A 51 2.37 14.38 -0.56
C LYS A 51 1.09 14.80 -1.29
N TYR A 52 1.16 15.10 -2.58
CA TYR A 52 0.01 15.53 -3.37
C TYR A 52 -0.55 14.42 -4.26
N THR A 53 0.17 13.32 -4.43
CA THR A 53 -0.27 12.24 -5.31
C THR A 53 -1.58 11.63 -4.81
N THR A 54 -2.55 11.49 -5.71
CA THR A 54 -3.85 10.91 -5.37
C THR A 54 -3.92 9.44 -5.80
N TRP A 55 -4.95 8.75 -5.30
CA TRP A 55 -5.20 7.38 -5.74
C TRP A 55 -5.52 7.32 -7.24
N GLU A 56 -6.20 8.34 -7.76
CA GLU A 56 -6.49 8.39 -9.19
C GLU A 56 -5.21 8.54 -10.02
N ASP A 57 -4.25 9.32 -9.52
CA ASP A 57 -2.96 9.44 -10.19
C ASP A 57 -2.27 8.09 -10.33
N LEU A 58 -2.45 7.21 -9.35
CA LEU A 58 -1.76 5.93 -9.30
C LEU A 58 -2.54 4.83 -10.04
N PHE A 59 -3.85 4.78 -9.90
CA PHE A 59 -4.67 3.68 -10.39
C PHE A 59 -5.76 4.09 -11.39
N ASP A 60 -5.83 5.36 -11.74
CA ASP A 60 -6.93 5.90 -12.55
C ASP A 60 -8.27 5.58 -11.87
N ASP A 61 -9.27 5.16 -12.62
CA ASP A 61 -10.60 4.87 -12.10
C ASP A 61 -10.80 3.39 -11.74
N ARG A 62 -9.72 2.66 -11.55
CA ARG A 62 -9.81 1.21 -11.33
C ARG A 62 -10.29 0.91 -9.92
N THR A 63 -11.55 0.49 -9.81
CA THR A 63 -12.14 0.09 -8.54
C THR A 63 -11.79 -1.35 -8.16
N ASP A 64 -11.34 -2.14 -9.13
CA ASP A 64 -10.91 -3.52 -8.88
C ASP A 64 -9.61 -3.60 -8.08
N LEU A 65 -8.97 -2.46 -7.81
CA LEU A 65 -7.73 -2.42 -7.04
C LEU A 65 -7.93 -1.91 -5.62
N GLU A 66 -9.17 -1.93 -5.12
CA GLU A 66 -9.43 -1.47 -3.74
C GLU A 66 -8.66 -2.27 -2.70
N PHE A 67 -8.49 -3.57 -2.92
CA PHE A 67 -7.71 -4.38 -1.97
C PHE A 67 -6.24 -3.98 -1.93
N VAL A 68 -5.73 -3.31 -2.97
CA VAL A 68 -4.36 -2.82 -2.99
C VAL A 68 -4.17 -1.70 -1.96
N LYS A 69 -5.19 -0.87 -1.77
CA LYS A 69 -5.13 0.18 -0.74
C LYS A 69 -4.97 -0.44 0.64
N THR A 70 -5.71 -1.52 0.90
CA THR A 70 -5.59 -2.25 2.17
C THR A 70 -4.18 -2.82 2.34
N TYR A 71 -3.64 -3.38 1.27
CA TYR A 71 -2.27 -3.92 1.30
C TYR A 71 -1.25 -2.83 1.64
N ILE A 72 -1.34 -1.67 0.97
CA ILE A 72 -0.43 -0.57 1.23
C ILE A 72 -0.52 -0.14 2.70
N HIS A 73 -1.75 0.01 3.21
CA HIS A 73 -1.96 0.40 4.60
C HIS A 73 -1.30 -0.59 5.56
N LEU A 74 -1.56 -1.88 5.38
CA LEU A 74 -1.06 -2.90 6.32
C LEU A 74 0.46 -3.04 6.24
N LYS A 75 1.04 -2.96 5.05
CA LYS A 75 2.49 -3.02 4.93
C LYS A 75 3.16 -1.79 5.54
N VAL A 76 2.60 -0.61 5.32
CA VAL A 76 3.14 0.60 5.94
C VAL A 76 3.00 0.50 7.47
N LYS A 77 1.85 0.03 7.97
CA LYS A 77 1.65 -0.13 9.40
C LYS A 77 2.67 -1.11 9.98
N SER A 78 2.99 -2.18 9.27
CA SER A 78 3.96 -3.16 9.76
C SER A 78 5.37 -2.56 9.91
N MET A 79 5.68 -1.53 9.15
CA MET A 79 6.97 -0.86 9.20
C MET A 79 6.98 0.33 10.15
N PHE A 80 5.87 1.06 10.21
CA PHE A 80 5.78 2.31 10.95
C PHE A 80 5.29 2.13 12.38
N ASP A 81 4.23 1.33 12.57
CA ASP A 81 3.58 1.17 13.87
C ASP A 81 2.98 -0.22 13.98
N PRO A 82 3.83 -1.26 14.09
CA PRO A 82 3.34 -2.63 14.14
C PRO A 82 2.57 -2.91 15.43
N PRO A 83 1.66 -3.90 15.42
CA PRO A 83 0.99 -4.33 16.64
C PRO A 83 2.00 -4.77 17.70
N SER A 84 1.70 -4.49 18.96
CA SER A 84 2.59 -4.82 20.05
C SER A 84 2.49 -6.27 20.53
N SER A 85 1.39 -6.95 20.19
CA SER A 85 1.18 -8.34 20.61
C SER A 85 1.58 -9.32 19.51
N SER A 86 2.01 -10.51 19.91
CA SER A 86 2.35 -11.58 18.96
C SER A 86 1.12 -12.00 18.16
N ALA A 87 -0.04 -12.09 18.81
CA ALA A 87 -1.26 -12.47 18.13
C ALA A 87 -1.65 -11.42 17.07
N GLY A 88 -1.50 -10.14 17.40
CA GLY A 88 -1.79 -9.07 16.46
C GLY A 88 -0.84 -9.10 15.26
N MET A 89 0.44 -9.36 15.50
CA MET A 89 1.41 -9.47 14.42
C MET A 89 1.10 -10.65 13.49
N GLU A 90 0.76 -11.80 14.07
CA GLU A 90 0.41 -12.97 13.27
C GLU A 90 -0.83 -12.72 12.43
N ALA A 91 -1.85 -12.10 13.01
CA ALA A 91 -3.07 -11.78 12.28
C ALA A 91 -2.79 -10.83 11.13
N MET A 92 -2.01 -9.78 11.38
CA MET A 92 -1.65 -8.84 10.34
C MET A 92 -0.85 -9.51 9.21
N ASN A 93 0.15 -10.31 9.58
CA ASN A 93 0.98 -10.98 8.59
C ASN A 93 0.17 -11.97 7.75
N SER A 94 -0.82 -12.64 8.34
CA SER A 94 -1.70 -13.53 7.59
C SER A 94 -2.49 -12.79 6.54
N ILE A 95 -3.02 -11.63 6.89
CA ILE A 95 -3.78 -10.81 5.95
C ILE A 95 -2.87 -10.30 4.83
N ILE A 96 -1.67 -9.84 5.19
CA ILE A 96 -0.70 -9.35 4.21
C ILE A 96 -0.37 -10.46 3.20
N LYS A 97 -0.10 -11.67 3.68
CA LYS A 97 0.21 -12.80 2.80
C LYS A 97 -0.95 -13.14 1.87
N GLU A 98 -2.17 -13.10 2.39
CA GLU A 98 -3.35 -13.35 1.55
C GLU A 98 -3.47 -12.31 0.46
N LEU A 99 -3.24 -11.04 0.80
CA LEU A 99 -3.31 -9.96 -0.19
C LEU A 99 -2.21 -10.10 -1.23
N GLU A 100 -1.00 -10.49 -0.82
CA GLU A 100 0.08 -10.74 -1.77
C GLU A 100 -0.26 -11.86 -2.73
N TRP A 101 -0.89 -12.91 -2.24
CA TRP A 101 -1.36 -13.99 -3.09
C TRP A 101 -2.40 -13.51 -4.10
N ARG A 102 -3.34 -12.68 -3.65
CA ARG A 102 -4.36 -12.12 -4.54
C ARG A 102 -3.74 -11.24 -5.62
N ILE A 103 -2.75 -10.44 -5.27
CA ILE A 103 -2.07 -9.58 -6.22
C ILE A 103 -1.36 -10.42 -7.29
N ASN A 104 -0.67 -11.47 -6.88
CA ASN A 104 -0.01 -12.37 -7.82
C ASN A 104 -1.01 -13.05 -8.75
N ASN A 105 -2.13 -13.53 -8.22
CA ASN A 105 -3.14 -14.18 -9.03
C ASN A 105 -3.86 -13.23 -9.97
N PHE A 106 -4.08 -12.00 -9.51
CA PHE A 106 -4.67 -10.97 -10.37
C PHE A 106 -3.79 -10.74 -11.60
N LYS A 107 -2.48 -10.67 -11.40
CA LYS A 107 -1.54 -10.51 -12.49
C LYS A 107 -1.58 -11.71 -13.43
N GLU A 108 -1.58 -12.93 -12.89
CA GLU A 108 -1.60 -14.14 -13.70
C GLU A 108 -2.85 -14.23 -14.56
N VAL A 109 -3.99 -13.90 -13.99
CA VAL A 109 -5.24 -13.91 -14.74
C VAL A 109 -5.17 -12.93 -15.91
N LYS A 110 -4.66 -11.73 -15.66
CA LYS A 110 -4.51 -10.72 -16.70
C LYS A 110 -3.43 -11.10 -17.70
N GLY A 111 -2.33 -11.65 -17.23
CA GLY A 111 -1.23 -12.04 -18.09
C GLY A 111 -1.52 -13.28 -18.93
N GLY A 112 -2.47 -14.10 -18.50
CA GLY A 112 -2.85 -15.32 -19.20
C GLY A 112 -3.72 -15.09 -20.42
N GLU A 113 -4.21 -13.90 -20.57
CA GLU A 113 -5.01 -13.53 -21.73
C GLU A 113 -4.10 -13.15 -22.89
#